data_dbc08ef1a2fe743258c211c3763f024a
#
_entry.id   dbc08ef1a2fe743258c211c3763f024a
#
_cell.length_a   1.000
_cell.length_b   1.000
_cell.length_c   1.000
_cell.angle_alpha   90.00
_cell.angle_beta   90.00
_cell.angle_gamma   90.00
#
_symmetry.space_group_name_H-M   'P 1'
#
loop_
_entity.id
_entity.type
_entity.pdbx_description
1 polymer ?
#
loop_
_entity_poly.entity_id
_entity_poly.type
_entity_poly.pdbx_seq_one_letter_code
_entity_poly.pdbx_strand_id
1 'polypeptide(L)'
;RGEKSVASVVFTEPAEYDLLDIEYYIYVDLCNHQAAERISNGILDAAEKLGEYPIGHPLVNDELLKSVGLRMTYFDNYNIFYYYDMQKDIVYIIRILYNKVDWQGVFRT
;
A
#
# COMPACT_ATOMS: atom_id res chain seq x y z
N ARG A 1 -3.86 -26.30 -18.02
CA ARG A 1 -3.25 -25.82 -16.86
C ARG A 1 -4.07 -24.64 -16.26
N GLY A 2 -4.37 -24.63 -15.17
CA GLY A 2 -5.22 -23.65 -14.60
C GLY A 2 -4.59 -22.83 -13.53
N GLU A 3 -3.33 -23.04 -13.31
CA GLU A 3 -2.69 -22.34 -12.24
C GLU A 3 -2.35 -20.93 -12.60
N LYS A 4 -2.72 -20.02 -11.75
CA LYS A 4 -2.46 -18.64 -11.93
C LYS A 4 -1.20 -18.25 -11.17
N SER A 5 -0.30 -17.59 -11.86
CA SER A 5 0.87 -17.05 -11.23
C SER A 5 0.52 -15.87 -10.37
N VAL A 6 1.07 -15.82 -9.18
CA VAL A 6 0.83 -14.73 -8.27
C VAL A 6 2.18 -14.10 -7.94
N ALA A 7 2.28 -12.78 -8.13
CA ALA A 7 3.49 -12.05 -7.79
C ALA A 7 3.68 -12.02 -6.28
N SER A 8 4.93 -12.00 -5.85
CA SER A 8 5.24 -11.81 -4.43
C SER A 8 4.94 -10.38 -4.03
N VAL A 9 4.51 -10.19 -2.80
CA VAL A 9 4.24 -8.86 -2.26
C VAL A 9 5.19 -8.63 -1.10
N VAL A 10 5.95 -7.55 -1.18
CA VAL A 10 6.98 -7.21 -0.19
C VAL A 10 6.71 -5.81 0.33
N PHE A 11 6.67 -5.67 1.65
CA PHE A 11 6.55 -4.35 2.26
C PHE A 11 7.95 -3.77 2.42
N THR A 12 8.14 -2.56 1.92
CA THR A 12 9.37 -1.83 2.19
C THR A 12 9.39 -1.41 3.65
N GLU A 13 10.57 -1.07 4.15
CA GLU A 13 10.70 -0.64 5.54
C GLU A 13 9.82 0.57 5.85
N PRO A 14 9.80 1.62 5.01
CA PRO A 14 8.89 2.74 5.29
C PRO A 14 7.42 2.33 5.34
N ALA A 15 7.00 1.39 4.50
CA ALA A 15 5.62 0.92 4.52
C ALA A 15 5.31 0.14 5.79
N GLU A 16 6.28 -0.63 6.28
CA GLU A 16 6.11 -1.34 7.54
C GLU A 16 5.94 -0.37 8.70
N TYR A 17 6.77 0.68 8.73
CA TYR A 17 6.63 1.70 9.76
C TYR A 17 5.29 2.44 9.64
N ASP A 18 4.85 2.72 8.42
CA ASP A 18 3.55 3.36 8.22
C ASP A 18 2.44 2.52 8.86
N LEU A 19 2.46 1.22 8.60
CA LEU A 19 1.42 0.32 9.13
C LEU A 19 1.44 0.28 10.65
N LEU A 20 2.64 0.22 11.24
CA LEU A 20 2.77 0.22 12.69
C LEU A 20 2.26 1.54 13.29
N ASP A 21 2.57 2.66 12.64
CA ASP A 21 2.11 3.96 13.12
C ASP A 21 0.58 4.07 13.05
N ILE A 22 -0.01 3.55 11.99
CA ILE A 22 -1.47 3.54 11.85
C ILE A 22 -2.10 2.71 12.95
N GLU A 23 -1.56 1.51 13.18
CA GLU A 23 -2.06 0.64 14.24
C GLU A 23 -1.96 1.30 15.61
N TYR A 24 -0.81 1.89 15.88
CA TYR A 24 -0.57 2.54 17.17
C TYR A 24 -1.55 3.69 17.39
N TYR A 25 -1.73 4.52 16.37
CA TYR A 25 -2.63 5.66 16.47
C TYR A 25 -4.04 5.21 16.82
N ILE A 26 -4.55 4.21 16.13
CA ILE A 26 -5.93 3.75 16.34
C ILE A 26 -6.06 3.01 17.66
N TYR A 27 -5.09 2.16 17.96
CA TYR A 27 -5.11 1.32 19.15
C TYR A 27 -4.95 2.14 20.43
N VAL A 28 -3.96 3.03 20.45
CA VAL A 28 -3.59 3.78 21.63
C VAL A 28 -4.30 5.12 21.68
N ASP A 29 -4.10 5.96 20.66
CA ASP A 29 -4.61 7.33 20.70
C ASP A 29 -6.13 7.37 20.62
N LEU A 30 -6.73 6.52 19.80
CA LEU A 30 -8.19 6.46 19.68
C LEU A 30 -8.80 5.42 20.60
N CYS A 31 -7.97 4.63 21.30
CA CYS A 31 -8.42 3.58 22.23
C CYS A 31 -9.43 2.64 21.57
N ASN A 32 -9.23 2.31 20.31
CA ASN A 32 -10.17 1.46 19.58
C ASN A 32 -9.45 0.24 19.03
N HIS A 33 -9.39 -0.81 19.85
CA HIS A 33 -8.66 -2.02 19.52
C HIS A 33 -9.26 -2.76 18.33
N GLN A 34 -10.59 -2.79 18.26
CA GLN A 34 -11.28 -3.46 17.16
C GLN A 34 -10.99 -2.78 15.83
N ALA A 35 -11.04 -1.45 15.82
CA ALA A 35 -10.77 -0.71 14.60
C ALA A 35 -9.32 -0.87 14.17
N ALA A 36 -8.38 -0.89 15.13
CA ALA A 36 -6.97 -1.07 14.80
C ALA A 36 -6.76 -2.40 14.08
N GLU A 37 -7.38 -3.47 14.59
CA GLU A 37 -7.25 -4.78 13.99
C GLU A 37 -7.91 -4.84 12.62
N ARG A 38 -9.11 -4.26 12.49
CA ARG A 38 -9.85 -4.25 11.22
C ARG A 38 -9.07 -3.51 10.15
N ILE A 39 -8.54 -2.34 10.49
CA ILE A 39 -7.81 -1.50 9.53
C ILE A 39 -6.50 -2.20 9.13
N SER A 40 -5.76 -2.71 10.10
CA SER A 40 -4.50 -3.38 9.83
C SER A 40 -4.70 -4.60 8.93
N ASN A 41 -5.67 -5.45 9.27
CA ASN A 41 -5.95 -6.64 8.48
C ASN A 41 -6.45 -6.28 7.09
N GLY A 42 -7.28 -5.23 6.98
CA GLY A 42 -7.78 -4.78 5.69
C GLY A 42 -6.68 -4.27 4.78
N ILE A 43 -5.74 -3.53 5.34
CA ILE A 43 -4.59 -3.04 4.56
C ILE A 43 -3.74 -4.22 4.08
N LEU A 44 -3.46 -5.16 4.97
CA LEU A 44 -2.67 -6.34 4.61
C LEU A 44 -3.36 -7.15 3.52
N ASP A 45 -4.67 -7.35 3.63
CA ASP A 45 -5.41 -8.09 2.62
C ASP A 45 -5.41 -7.36 1.28
N ALA A 46 -5.60 -6.07 1.29
CA ALA A 46 -5.60 -5.28 0.06
C ALA A 46 -4.23 -5.34 -0.61
N ALA A 47 -3.16 -5.27 0.18
CA ALA A 47 -1.81 -5.38 -0.35
C ALA A 47 -1.56 -6.76 -0.95
N GLU A 48 -1.99 -7.80 -0.27
CA GLU A 48 -1.77 -9.16 -0.76
C GLU A 48 -2.47 -9.42 -2.08
N LYS A 49 -3.65 -8.85 -2.25
CA LYS A 49 -4.39 -9.04 -3.49
C LYS A 49 -3.70 -8.41 -4.68
N LEU A 50 -2.79 -7.49 -4.47
CA LEU A 50 -2.03 -6.89 -5.57
C LEU A 50 -1.16 -7.90 -6.28
N GLY A 51 -0.80 -8.99 -5.61
CA GLY A 51 -0.05 -10.05 -6.24
C GLY A 51 -0.79 -10.73 -7.37
N GLU A 52 -2.13 -10.73 -7.32
CA GLU A 52 -2.96 -11.36 -8.35
C GLU A 52 -3.12 -10.46 -9.58
N TYR A 53 -3.15 -9.14 -9.37
CA TYR A 53 -3.32 -8.19 -10.46
C TYR A 53 -2.40 -6.99 -10.25
N PRO A 54 -1.07 -7.19 -10.43
CA PRO A 54 -0.12 -6.12 -10.09
C PRO A 54 -0.32 -4.82 -10.87
N ILE A 55 -0.89 -4.89 -12.06
CA ILE A 55 -1.10 -3.69 -12.86
C ILE A 55 -2.59 -3.34 -12.98
N GLY A 56 -3.41 -3.89 -12.08
CA GLY A 56 -4.85 -3.68 -12.14
C GLY A 56 -5.34 -2.34 -11.65
N HIS A 57 -4.51 -1.64 -10.86
CA HIS A 57 -4.87 -0.31 -10.36
C HIS A 57 -4.11 0.76 -11.11
N PRO A 58 -4.66 1.98 -11.18
CA PRO A 58 -4.05 3.00 -12.02
C PRO A 58 -2.73 3.53 -11.47
N LEU A 59 -1.93 4.07 -12.38
CA LEU A 59 -0.78 4.86 -12.00
C LEU A 59 -1.27 6.14 -11.32
N VAL A 60 -0.42 6.68 -10.44
CA VAL A 60 -0.79 7.90 -9.72
C VAL A 60 -0.88 9.08 -10.67
N ASN A 61 -1.65 10.10 -10.26
CA ASN A 61 -1.82 11.30 -11.06
C ASN A 61 -0.77 12.34 -10.72
N ASP A 62 0.47 12.02 -11.07
CA ASP A 62 1.63 12.90 -10.89
C ASP A 62 2.65 12.47 -11.93
N GLU A 63 3.04 13.41 -12.80
CA GLU A 63 3.83 13.05 -13.98
C GLU A 63 5.12 12.32 -13.65
N LEU A 64 5.86 12.82 -12.68
CA LEU A 64 7.13 12.22 -12.33
C LEU A 64 6.94 10.84 -11.73
N LEU A 65 6.05 10.72 -10.76
CA LEU A 65 5.83 9.46 -10.07
C LEU A 65 5.15 8.44 -10.99
N LYS A 66 4.30 8.91 -11.88
CA LYS A 66 3.69 8.05 -12.90
C LYS A 66 4.74 7.48 -13.83
N SER A 67 5.73 8.30 -14.19
CA SER A 67 6.77 7.86 -15.11
C SER A 67 7.65 6.76 -14.53
N VAL A 68 7.77 6.68 -13.21
CA VAL A 68 8.52 5.61 -12.57
C VAL A 68 7.63 4.43 -12.15
N GLY A 69 6.36 4.47 -12.53
CA GLY A 69 5.49 3.30 -12.36
C GLY A 69 4.76 3.21 -11.04
N LEU A 70 4.69 4.31 -10.28
CA LEU A 70 4.00 4.26 -8.99
C LEU A 70 2.50 4.12 -9.19
N ARG A 71 1.90 3.15 -8.51
CA ARG A 71 0.46 2.88 -8.55
C ARG A 71 -0.13 3.03 -7.16
N MET A 72 -1.44 3.12 -7.10
CA MET A 72 -2.13 3.30 -5.84
C MET A 72 -3.42 2.51 -5.81
N THR A 73 -3.66 1.88 -4.67
CA THR A 73 -4.97 1.38 -4.30
C THR A 73 -5.29 1.92 -2.90
N TYR A 74 -6.35 1.46 -2.31
CA TYR A 74 -6.70 1.95 -0.98
C TYR A 74 -7.47 0.90 -0.22
N PHE A 75 -7.48 1.08 1.09
CA PHE A 75 -8.40 0.40 1.99
C PHE A 75 -8.89 1.41 3.01
N ASP A 76 -10.20 1.55 3.13
CA ASP A 76 -10.80 2.51 4.05
C ASP A 76 -10.26 3.91 3.71
N ASN A 77 -9.74 4.65 4.67
CA ASN A 77 -9.21 5.99 4.45
C ASN A 77 -7.69 6.00 4.26
N TYR A 78 -7.11 4.87 3.88
CA TYR A 78 -5.66 4.76 3.73
C TYR A 78 -5.30 4.39 2.30
N ASN A 79 -4.40 5.15 1.72
CA ASN A 79 -3.90 4.92 0.38
C ASN A 79 -2.65 4.04 0.45
N ILE A 80 -2.62 3.03 -0.41
CA ILE A 80 -1.51 2.07 -0.48
C ILE A 80 -0.79 2.32 -1.79
N PHE A 81 0.42 2.86 -1.70
CA PHE A 81 1.25 3.16 -2.87
C PHE A 81 2.19 2.00 -3.12
N TYR A 82 2.25 1.55 -4.36
CA TYR A 82 3.06 0.37 -4.67
C TYR A 82 3.69 0.49 -6.06
N TYR A 83 4.71 -0.33 -6.27
CA TYR A 83 5.42 -0.43 -7.53
C TYR A 83 5.56 -1.91 -7.87
N TYR A 84 5.28 -2.27 -9.11
CA TYR A 84 5.42 -3.64 -9.56
C TYR A 84 6.68 -3.77 -10.43
N ASP A 85 7.60 -4.61 -9.98
CA ASP A 85 8.82 -4.93 -10.75
C ASP A 85 8.50 -6.15 -11.61
N MET A 86 8.30 -5.92 -12.90
CA MET A 86 7.87 -6.97 -13.82
C MET A 86 8.95 -8.04 -14.00
N GLN A 87 10.20 -7.64 -13.95
CA GLN A 87 11.29 -8.59 -14.15
C GLN A 87 11.41 -9.55 -12.99
N LYS A 88 11.28 -9.06 -11.79
CA LYS A 88 11.36 -9.89 -10.59
C LYS A 88 10.01 -10.49 -10.19
N ASP A 89 8.94 -9.99 -10.77
CA ASP A 89 7.57 -10.40 -10.43
C ASP A 89 7.31 -10.16 -8.95
N ILE A 90 7.66 -8.95 -8.48
CA ILE A 90 7.49 -8.54 -7.09
C ILE A 90 6.73 -7.23 -7.05
N VAL A 91 5.72 -7.19 -6.18
CA VAL A 91 5.00 -5.95 -5.84
C VAL A 91 5.63 -5.41 -4.58
N TYR A 92 6.16 -4.19 -4.66
CA TYR A 92 6.71 -3.50 -3.48
C TYR A 92 5.71 -2.52 -2.96
N ILE A 93 5.33 -2.67 -1.70
CA ILE A 93 4.47 -1.69 -1.03
C ILE A 93 5.38 -0.58 -0.54
N ILE A 94 5.22 0.61 -1.12
CA ILE A 94 6.17 1.70 -0.93
C ILE A 94 5.81 2.57 0.28
N ARG A 95 4.52 2.97 0.37
CA ARG A 95 4.03 3.76 1.50
C ARG A 95 2.55 3.47 1.73
N ILE A 96 2.12 3.66 2.96
CA ILE A 96 0.70 3.57 3.33
C ILE A 96 0.36 4.87 4.07
N LEU A 97 -0.49 5.70 3.47
CA LEU A 97 -0.73 7.04 3.98
C LEU A 97 -2.23 7.30 4.13
N TYR A 98 -2.58 8.01 5.22
CA TYR A 98 -3.94 8.48 5.39
C TYR A 98 -4.31 9.38 4.20
N ASN A 99 -5.54 9.26 3.71
CA ASN A 99 -5.93 9.89 2.45
C ASN A 99 -5.98 11.42 2.52
N LYS A 100 -5.86 12.02 3.70
CA LYS A 100 -5.79 13.48 3.85
C LYS A 100 -4.37 14.01 3.82
N VAL A 101 -3.37 13.13 3.79
CA VAL A 101 -1.97 13.53 3.74
C VAL A 101 -1.64 13.99 2.33
N ASP A 102 -0.82 15.03 2.22
CA ASP A 102 -0.26 15.46 0.94
C ASP A 102 0.80 14.44 0.52
N TRP A 103 0.34 13.37 -0.15
CA TRP A 103 1.23 12.27 -0.51
C TRP A 103 2.31 12.70 -1.50
N GLN A 104 1.99 13.67 -2.38
CA GLN A 104 2.98 14.15 -3.33
C GLN A 104 4.16 14.78 -2.61
N GLY A 105 3.87 15.56 -1.55
CA GLY A 105 4.93 16.13 -0.74
C GLY A 105 5.78 15.09 -0.05
N VAL A 106 5.13 14.02 0.43
CA VAL A 106 5.85 12.93 1.08
C VAL A 106 6.85 12.29 0.12
N PHE A 107 6.43 12.04 -1.12
CA PHE A 107 7.30 11.38 -2.10
C PHE A 107 8.40 12.30 -2.64
N ARG A 108 8.27 13.60 -2.45
CA ARG A 108 9.24 14.56 -3.00
C ARG A 108 10.26 15.06 -1.98
N THR A 109 10.21 14.56 -0.76
CA THR A 109 11.16 14.98 0.27
C THR A 109 12.40 14.11 0.33
#